data_dacf0c1171f9af033e14acc14ec8ab83
#
_entry.id   dacf0c1171f9af033e14acc14ec8ab83
#
_cell.length_a   1.000
_cell.length_b   1.000
_cell.length_c   1.000
_cell.angle_alpha   90.00
_cell.angle_beta   90.00
_cell.angle_gamma   90.00
#
_symmetry.space_group_name_H-M   'P 1'
#
loop_
_entity.id
_entity.type
_entity.pdbx_description
1 polymer ?
#
loop_
_entity_poly.entity_id
_entity_poly.type
_entity_poly.pdbx_seq_one_letter_code
_entity_poly.pdbx_strand_id
1 'polypeptide(L)'
;MPKHIGIVACSAEGAALCYRTLCAEAPVKMGTHTHPEVSMHTYPLSDYMTHIRSGNWTQVAELMLSSVQKLATMGAEFAVCPDNTIHQAFDLVTEKSPIPWLHIAETVAQEARSRGFQNLALTGTKYLMTSFVYPNILEKSNISCRIPEGDKQEKIDTIIFEELVNGVFLEGSRLYFNQVIQEFKDKGYDVDVLTLVPTYPL
;
A
#
# COMPACT_ATOMS: atom_id res chain seq x y z
N MET A 1 -13.38 2.17 23.44
CA MET A 1 -12.03 2.68 23.20
C MET A 1 -11.66 2.37 21.75
N PRO A 2 -10.87 3.19 21.07
CA PRO A 2 -10.37 2.85 19.76
C PRO A 2 -9.50 1.61 19.84
N LYS A 3 -9.50 0.80 18.78
CA LYS A 3 -8.69 -0.42 18.72
C LYS A 3 -7.22 -0.11 18.54
N HIS A 4 -6.37 -0.91 19.15
CA HIS A 4 -4.93 -0.85 18.97
C HIS A 4 -4.54 -1.37 17.56
N ILE A 5 -3.86 -0.55 16.77
CA ILE A 5 -3.48 -0.84 15.38
C ILE A 5 -2.05 -1.38 15.31
N GLY A 6 -1.88 -2.52 14.66
CA GLY A 6 -0.56 -3.05 14.30
C GLY A 6 -0.18 -2.70 12.86
N ILE A 7 0.94 -2.03 12.64
CA ILE A 7 1.49 -1.76 11.31
C ILE A 7 2.58 -2.79 11.01
N VAL A 8 2.31 -3.68 10.07
CA VAL A 8 3.32 -4.58 9.48
C VAL A 8 4.00 -3.83 8.35
N ALA A 9 5.22 -3.38 8.60
CA ALA A 9 5.97 -2.55 7.67
C ALA A 9 6.90 -3.39 6.78
N CYS A 10 7.05 -2.97 5.53
CA CYS A 10 8.02 -3.49 4.58
C CYS A 10 8.98 -2.38 4.13
N SER A 11 8.45 -1.27 3.58
CA SER A 11 9.23 -0.07 3.29
C SER A 11 9.17 0.93 4.44
N ALA A 12 10.29 1.61 4.71
CA ALA A 12 10.36 2.61 5.78
C ALA A 12 9.43 3.79 5.51
N GLU A 13 9.46 4.34 4.29
CA GLU A 13 8.69 5.51 3.91
C GLU A 13 7.18 5.23 3.89
N GLY A 14 6.75 4.09 3.33
CA GLY A 14 5.35 3.69 3.34
C GLY A 14 4.79 3.53 4.75
N ALA A 15 5.55 2.88 5.63
CA ALA A 15 5.15 2.68 7.03
C ALA A 15 5.12 3.99 7.83
N ALA A 16 6.13 4.85 7.65
CA ALA A 16 6.17 6.15 8.29
C ALA A 16 5.01 7.05 7.83
N LEU A 17 4.69 7.05 6.54
CA LEU A 17 3.54 7.78 6.01
C LEU A 17 2.23 7.27 6.61
N CYS A 18 2.03 5.95 6.64
CA CYS A 18 0.84 5.34 7.24
C CYS A 18 0.67 5.78 8.70
N TYR A 19 1.72 5.67 9.52
CA TYR A 19 1.69 6.11 10.91
C TYR A 19 1.37 7.61 11.04
N ARG A 20 2.05 8.45 10.27
CA ARG A 20 1.83 9.91 10.32
C ARG A 20 0.40 10.27 9.90
N THR A 21 -0.13 9.63 8.86
CA THR A 21 -1.50 9.84 8.39
C THR A 21 -2.51 9.43 9.45
N LEU A 22 -2.35 8.26 10.07
CA LEU A 22 -3.20 7.83 11.17
C LEU A 22 -3.24 8.86 12.30
N CYS A 23 -2.09 9.38 12.71
CA CYS A 23 -2.01 10.39 13.76
C CYS A 23 -2.57 11.75 13.35
N ALA A 24 -2.44 12.13 12.07
CA ALA A 24 -2.91 13.41 11.57
C ALA A 24 -4.44 13.45 11.35
N GLU A 25 -5.02 12.33 10.87
CA GLU A 25 -6.44 12.26 10.54
C GLU A 25 -7.34 11.88 11.73
N ALA A 26 -6.79 11.13 12.69
CA ALA A 26 -7.57 10.67 13.85
C ALA A 26 -8.22 11.81 14.67
N PRO A 27 -7.58 12.97 14.88
CA PRO A 27 -8.17 14.07 15.66
C PRO A 27 -9.49 14.59 15.11
N VAL A 28 -9.73 14.47 13.80
CA VAL A 28 -11.00 14.86 13.17
C VAL A 28 -12.19 14.09 13.74
N LYS A 29 -11.96 12.83 14.11
CA LYS A 29 -13.01 11.94 14.65
C LYS A 29 -12.93 11.74 16.16
N MET A 30 -11.74 11.88 16.74
CA MET A 30 -11.46 11.49 18.11
C MET A 30 -11.21 12.69 19.06
N GLY A 31 -11.05 13.89 18.50
CA GLY A 31 -10.72 15.10 19.26
C GLY A 31 -9.23 15.44 19.22
N THR A 32 -8.92 16.67 19.55
CA THR A 32 -7.57 17.27 19.48
C THR A 32 -6.54 16.43 20.21
N HIS A 33 -5.40 16.17 19.57
CA HIS A 33 -4.27 15.37 20.08
C HIS A 33 -4.58 13.89 20.37
N THR A 34 -5.70 13.38 19.88
CA THR A 34 -6.13 12.01 20.12
C THR A 34 -5.95 11.15 18.87
N HIS A 35 -5.36 9.98 19.02
CA HIS A 35 -5.27 8.96 17.98
C HIS A 35 -5.32 7.55 18.61
N PRO A 36 -5.59 6.48 17.83
CA PRO A 36 -5.51 5.11 18.33
C PRO A 36 -4.10 4.78 18.83
N GLU A 37 -4.01 3.81 19.73
CA GLU A 37 -2.73 3.19 20.02
C GLU A 37 -2.18 2.51 18.77
N VAL A 38 -0.90 2.69 18.46
CA VAL A 38 -0.25 2.14 17.25
C VAL A 38 1.06 1.49 17.63
N SER A 39 1.23 0.23 17.25
CA SER A 39 2.51 -0.45 17.26
C SER A 39 2.95 -0.74 15.83
N MET A 40 4.24 -0.65 15.55
CA MET A 40 4.81 -0.93 14.24
C MET A 40 6.00 -1.89 14.36
N HIS A 41 6.04 -2.87 13.48
CA HIS A 41 7.19 -3.76 13.36
C HIS A 41 7.65 -3.82 11.91
N THR A 42 8.97 -3.73 11.69
CA THR A 42 9.60 -3.81 10.38
C THR A 42 10.78 -4.77 10.39
N TYR A 43 10.95 -5.50 9.31
CA TYR A 43 12.21 -6.13 8.90
C TYR A 43 12.90 -5.24 7.86
N PRO A 44 14.22 -5.42 7.63
CA PRO A 44 14.88 -4.73 6.53
C PRO A 44 14.17 -5.02 5.19
N LEU A 45 14.02 -3.99 4.36
CA LEU A 45 13.43 -4.14 3.03
C LEU A 45 14.19 -5.18 2.18
N SER A 46 15.52 -5.32 2.40
CA SER A 46 16.37 -6.31 1.72
C SER A 46 15.88 -7.74 1.91
N ASP A 47 15.35 -8.07 3.10
CA ASP A 47 14.87 -9.41 3.41
C ASP A 47 13.62 -9.73 2.58
N TYR A 48 12.68 -8.79 2.49
CA TYR A 48 11.52 -8.88 1.60
C TYR A 48 11.94 -8.97 0.13
N MET A 49 12.86 -8.09 -0.30
CA MET A 49 13.28 -8.03 -1.71
C MET A 49 13.95 -9.31 -2.19
N THR A 50 14.67 -10.01 -1.34
CA THR A 50 15.27 -11.32 -1.66
C THR A 50 14.19 -12.31 -2.10
N HIS A 51 13.06 -12.33 -1.40
CA HIS A 51 11.97 -13.26 -1.66
C HIS A 51 11.03 -12.76 -2.78
N ILE A 52 10.77 -11.47 -2.83
CA ILE A 52 9.96 -10.86 -3.92
C ILE A 52 10.61 -11.11 -5.28
N ARG A 53 11.92 -10.87 -5.40
CA ARG A 53 12.66 -11.06 -6.67
C ARG A 53 12.67 -12.51 -7.14
N SER A 54 12.65 -13.48 -6.21
CA SER A 54 12.58 -14.89 -6.54
C SER A 54 11.15 -15.43 -6.67
N GLY A 55 10.13 -14.61 -6.44
CA GLY A 55 8.73 -15.04 -6.43
C GLY A 55 8.37 -15.97 -5.27
N ASN A 56 9.17 -15.98 -4.21
CA ASN A 56 8.95 -16.86 -3.04
C ASN A 56 7.95 -16.20 -2.06
N TRP A 57 6.69 -16.21 -2.42
CA TRP A 57 5.62 -15.59 -1.63
C TRP A 57 5.39 -16.27 -0.27
N THR A 58 5.75 -17.53 -0.14
CA THR A 58 5.71 -18.23 1.16
C THR A 58 6.66 -17.58 2.16
N GLN A 59 7.89 -17.27 1.75
CA GLN A 59 8.84 -16.60 2.64
C GLN A 59 8.46 -15.14 2.92
N VAL A 60 7.84 -14.44 1.96
CA VAL A 60 7.25 -13.12 2.21
C VAL A 60 6.17 -13.23 3.29
N ALA A 61 5.29 -14.24 3.19
CA ALA A 61 4.25 -14.48 4.20
C ALA A 61 4.83 -14.79 5.58
N GLU A 62 5.92 -15.54 5.66
CA GLU A 62 6.59 -15.84 6.94
C GLU A 62 7.15 -14.60 7.62
N LEU A 63 7.74 -13.67 6.87
CA LEU A 63 8.18 -12.36 7.41
C LEU A 63 6.99 -11.55 7.94
N MET A 64 5.90 -11.49 7.17
CA MET A 64 4.67 -10.80 7.59
C MET A 64 4.07 -11.44 8.84
N LEU A 65 3.99 -12.77 8.90
CA LEU A 65 3.49 -13.53 10.04
C LEU A 65 4.32 -13.30 11.29
N SER A 66 5.64 -13.34 11.16
CA SER A 66 6.53 -13.03 12.27
C SER A 66 6.33 -11.60 12.81
N SER A 67 6.10 -10.65 11.91
CA SER A 67 5.81 -9.27 12.30
C SER A 67 4.47 -9.17 13.04
N VAL A 68 3.40 -9.73 12.50
CA VAL A 68 2.07 -9.63 13.11
C VAL A 68 1.96 -10.38 14.44
N GLN A 69 2.70 -11.49 14.61
CA GLN A 69 2.76 -12.21 15.90
C GLN A 69 3.37 -11.33 17.00
N LYS A 70 4.43 -10.59 16.69
CA LYS A 70 5.03 -9.62 17.63
C LYS A 70 4.04 -8.51 17.97
N LEU A 71 3.36 -7.95 16.97
CA LEU A 71 2.35 -6.89 17.16
C LEU A 71 1.18 -7.38 18.00
N ALA A 72 0.69 -8.60 17.78
CA ALA A 72 -0.34 -9.21 18.61
C ALA A 72 0.10 -9.38 20.07
N THR A 73 1.37 -9.77 20.30
CA THR A 73 1.94 -9.85 21.65
C THR A 73 2.02 -8.47 22.33
N MET A 74 2.19 -7.40 21.55
CA MET A 74 2.14 -6.01 22.04
C MET A 74 0.72 -5.50 22.26
N GLY A 75 -0.33 -6.29 21.96
CA GLY A 75 -1.72 -5.94 22.20
C GLY A 75 -2.44 -5.37 20.96
N ALA A 76 -1.85 -5.41 19.78
CA ALA A 76 -2.54 -5.00 18.57
C ALA A 76 -3.78 -5.89 18.34
N GLU A 77 -4.91 -5.28 18.03
CA GLU A 77 -6.19 -5.93 17.84
C GLU A 77 -6.50 -6.24 16.37
N PHE A 78 -5.85 -5.55 15.46
CA PHE A 78 -5.85 -5.83 14.02
C PHE A 78 -4.60 -5.28 13.38
N ALA A 79 -4.29 -5.78 12.18
CA ALA A 79 -3.10 -5.37 11.43
C ALA A 79 -3.46 -4.66 10.12
N VAL A 80 -2.59 -3.73 9.75
CA VAL A 80 -2.55 -3.10 8.42
C VAL A 80 -1.15 -3.24 7.84
N CYS A 81 -1.08 -3.33 6.52
CA CYS A 81 0.19 -3.24 5.80
C CYS A 81 0.09 -2.16 4.72
N PRO A 82 0.89 -1.10 4.80
CA PRO A 82 0.86 -0.02 3.81
C PRO A 82 1.62 -0.34 2.52
N ASP A 83 2.23 -1.52 2.43
CA ASP A 83 3.01 -1.93 1.27
C ASP A 83 2.21 -2.87 0.35
N ASN A 84 1.83 -2.40 -0.83
CA ASN A 84 0.94 -3.12 -1.74
C ASN A 84 1.53 -4.42 -2.28
N THR A 85 2.81 -4.41 -2.65
CA THR A 85 3.44 -5.54 -3.35
C THR A 85 3.36 -6.84 -2.55
N ILE A 86 3.57 -6.78 -1.23
CA ILE A 86 3.56 -7.98 -0.37
C ILE A 86 2.15 -8.51 -0.08
N HIS A 87 1.10 -7.80 -0.48
CA HIS A 87 -0.27 -8.34 -0.46
C HIS A 87 -0.48 -9.53 -1.41
N GLN A 88 0.46 -9.84 -2.30
CA GLN A 88 0.45 -11.10 -3.04
C GLN A 88 0.59 -12.33 -2.13
N ALA A 89 1.13 -12.15 -0.91
CA ALA A 89 1.22 -13.20 0.10
C ALA A 89 0.06 -13.18 1.11
N PHE A 90 -0.94 -12.30 0.94
CA PHE A 90 -1.95 -11.98 1.95
C PHE A 90 -2.76 -13.20 2.42
N ASP A 91 -3.21 -14.05 1.51
CA ASP A 91 -4.00 -15.24 1.86
C ASP A 91 -3.20 -16.21 2.74
N LEU A 92 -1.90 -16.38 2.44
CA LEU A 92 -0.99 -17.22 3.25
C LEU A 92 -0.78 -16.66 4.66
N VAL A 93 -0.88 -15.34 4.80
CA VAL A 93 -0.74 -14.67 6.10
C VAL A 93 -2.02 -14.77 6.91
N THR A 94 -3.17 -14.46 6.32
CA THR A 94 -4.45 -14.38 7.04
C THR A 94 -4.89 -15.72 7.58
N GLU A 95 -4.57 -16.83 6.90
CA GLU A 95 -4.86 -18.18 7.36
C GLU A 95 -4.23 -18.51 8.73
N LYS A 96 -3.07 -17.90 9.04
CA LYS A 96 -2.28 -18.21 10.25
C LYS A 96 -2.13 -17.01 11.20
N SER A 97 -2.69 -15.87 10.86
CA SER A 97 -2.55 -14.66 11.65
C SER A 97 -3.31 -14.73 12.97
N PRO A 98 -2.71 -14.32 14.10
CA PRO A 98 -3.38 -14.30 15.39
C PRO A 98 -4.43 -13.17 15.51
N ILE A 99 -4.39 -12.16 14.65
CA ILE A 99 -5.30 -11.02 14.63
C ILE A 99 -5.79 -10.75 13.21
N PRO A 100 -6.99 -10.17 13.06
CA PRO A 100 -7.53 -9.83 11.73
C PRO A 100 -6.71 -8.75 11.03
N TRP A 101 -6.85 -8.70 9.70
CA TRP A 101 -6.19 -7.72 8.85
C TRP A 101 -7.19 -6.91 8.04
N LEU A 102 -6.80 -5.70 7.69
CA LEU A 102 -7.45 -4.93 6.63
C LEU A 102 -6.63 -5.09 5.34
N HIS A 103 -7.28 -5.60 4.31
CA HIS A 103 -6.66 -5.73 2.99
C HIS A 103 -6.66 -4.38 2.26
N ILE A 104 -5.48 -3.92 1.84
CA ILE A 104 -5.33 -2.59 1.22
C ILE A 104 -6.23 -2.42 -0.01
N ALA A 105 -6.27 -3.38 -0.93
CA ALA A 105 -7.06 -3.28 -2.15
C ALA A 105 -8.58 -3.34 -1.88
N GLU A 106 -9.04 -4.03 -0.82
CA GLU A 106 -10.45 -4.01 -0.43
C GLU A 106 -10.86 -2.64 0.10
N THR A 107 -10.01 -2.03 0.93
CA THR A 107 -10.24 -0.67 1.45
C THR A 107 -10.33 0.34 0.31
N VAL A 108 -9.43 0.22 -0.67
CA VAL A 108 -9.44 1.06 -1.86
C VAL A 108 -10.69 0.82 -2.71
N ALA A 109 -11.09 -0.42 -2.95
CA ALA A 109 -12.29 -0.73 -3.71
C ALA A 109 -13.55 -0.18 -3.02
N GLN A 110 -13.58 -0.22 -1.69
CA GLN A 110 -14.68 0.35 -0.91
C GLN A 110 -14.73 1.88 -1.06
N GLU A 111 -13.60 2.54 -0.95
CA GLU A 111 -13.50 4.01 -1.12
C GLU A 111 -13.85 4.42 -2.56
N ALA A 112 -13.33 3.72 -3.57
CA ALA A 112 -13.66 3.99 -4.96
C ALA A 112 -15.16 3.90 -5.23
N ARG A 113 -15.82 2.85 -4.68
CA ARG A 113 -17.29 2.73 -4.79
C ARG A 113 -18.02 3.88 -4.09
N SER A 114 -17.55 4.30 -2.92
CA SER A 114 -18.19 5.41 -2.18
C SER A 114 -18.14 6.72 -2.95
N ARG A 115 -17.11 6.90 -3.79
CA ARG A 115 -16.92 8.06 -4.69
C ARG A 115 -17.57 7.87 -6.06
N GLY A 116 -18.14 6.71 -6.36
CA GLY A 116 -18.75 6.39 -7.64
C GLY A 116 -17.77 6.13 -8.78
N PHE A 117 -16.49 5.84 -8.48
CA PHE A 117 -15.46 5.53 -9.46
C PHE A 117 -15.69 4.16 -10.09
N GLN A 118 -15.52 4.07 -11.40
CA GLN A 118 -15.71 2.84 -12.18
C GLN A 118 -14.45 2.38 -12.90
N ASN A 119 -13.48 3.28 -13.09
CA ASN A 119 -12.29 3.03 -13.89
C ASN A 119 -11.06 3.57 -13.17
N LEU A 120 -10.25 2.72 -12.56
CA LEU A 120 -9.06 3.12 -11.84
C LEU A 120 -7.78 2.90 -12.65
N ALA A 121 -6.83 3.82 -12.50
CA ALA A 121 -5.46 3.64 -12.93
C ALA A 121 -4.60 3.19 -11.76
N LEU A 122 -3.87 2.10 -11.92
CA LEU A 122 -2.95 1.56 -10.93
C LEU A 122 -1.52 1.86 -11.34
N THR A 123 -0.79 2.57 -10.48
CA THR A 123 0.66 2.75 -10.58
C THR A 123 1.33 2.16 -9.35
N GLY A 124 2.58 1.74 -9.48
CA GLY A 124 3.32 1.13 -8.37
C GLY A 124 4.56 0.41 -8.86
N THR A 125 5.12 -0.46 -8.02
CA THR A 125 6.21 -1.31 -8.46
C THR A 125 5.77 -2.22 -9.62
N LYS A 126 6.69 -2.66 -10.45
CA LYS A 126 6.42 -3.64 -11.50
C LYS A 126 5.77 -4.90 -10.94
N TYR A 127 6.23 -5.35 -9.77
CA TYR A 127 5.64 -6.50 -9.06
C TYR A 127 4.18 -6.30 -8.70
N LEU A 128 3.78 -5.07 -8.35
CA LEU A 128 2.38 -4.75 -8.06
C LEU A 128 1.55 -4.64 -9.35
N MET A 129 2.02 -3.85 -10.31
CA MET A 129 1.29 -3.58 -11.56
C MET A 129 0.99 -4.86 -12.35
N THR A 130 1.88 -5.87 -12.28
CA THR A 130 1.70 -7.17 -12.95
C THR A 130 1.03 -8.23 -12.07
N SER A 131 0.63 -7.89 -10.86
CA SER A 131 -0.01 -8.81 -9.91
C SER A 131 -1.53 -8.84 -10.04
N PHE A 132 -2.15 -9.79 -9.33
CA PHE A 132 -3.60 -9.90 -9.21
C PHE A 132 -4.18 -9.23 -7.96
N VAL A 133 -3.37 -8.56 -7.15
CA VAL A 133 -3.80 -7.95 -5.87
C VAL A 133 -4.98 -7.00 -6.08
N TYR A 134 -4.87 -6.06 -6.99
CA TYR A 134 -5.95 -5.11 -7.28
C TYR A 134 -6.98 -5.64 -8.29
N PRO A 135 -6.56 -6.20 -9.45
CA PRO A 135 -7.53 -6.65 -10.46
C PRO A 135 -8.61 -7.57 -9.90
N ASN A 136 -8.26 -8.59 -9.13
CA ASN A 136 -9.21 -9.55 -8.57
C ASN A 136 -10.25 -8.91 -7.64
N ILE A 137 -9.87 -7.89 -6.87
CA ILE A 137 -10.74 -7.23 -5.90
C ILE A 137 -11.60 -6.16 -6.58
N LEU A 138 -11.02 -5.40 -7.50
CA LEU A 138 -11.73 -4.36 -8.23
C LEU A 138 -12.78 -4.96 -9.17
N GLU A 139 -12.48 -6.09 -9.83
CA GLU A 139 -13.43 -6.80 -10.67
C GLU A 139 -14.69 -7.24 -9.89
N LYS A 140 -14.52 -7.80 -8.67
CA LYS A 140 -15.63 -8.14 -7.77
C LYS A 140 -16.49 -6.92 -7.39
N SER A 141 -15.92 -5.74 -7.52
CA SER A 141 -16.59 -4.45 -7.24
C SER A 141 -17.14 -3.77 -8.50
N ASN A 142 -17.06 -4.41 -9.67
CA ASN A 142 -17.38 -3.86 -10.99
C ASN A 142 -16.58 -2.58 -11.31
N ILE A 143 -15.33 -2.52 -10.85
CA ILE A 143 -14.40 -1.43 -11.13
C ILE A 143 -13.33 -1.94 -12.08
N SER A 144 -13.15 -1.29 -13.23
CA SER A 144 -12.06 -1.63 -14.14
C SER A 144 -10.73 -1.08 -13.63
N CYS A 145 -9.64 -1.82 -13.91
CA CYS A 145 -8.30 -1.43 -13.52
C CYS A 145 -7.38 -1.41 -14.75
N ARG A 146 -6.59 -0.35 -14.89
CA ARG A 146 -5.57 -0.24 -15.92
C ARG A 146 -4.24 0.17 -15.34
N ILE A 147 -3.18 -0.32 -15.96
CA ILE A 147 -1.80 0.01 -15.63
C ILE A 147 -1.17 0.82 -16.77
N PRO A 148 -0.13 1.62 -16.52
CA PRO A 148 0.65 2.27 -17.58
C PRO A 148 1.19 1.24 -18.57
N GLU A 149 1.37 1.64 -19.82
CA GLU A 149 1.89 0.77 -20.89
C GLU A 149 3.37 1.02 -21.17
N GLY A 150 4.05 -0.01 -21.66
CA GLY A 150 5.41 0.06 -22.16
C GLY A 150 6.43 0.53 -21.15
N ASP A 151 7.34 1.39 -21.58
CA ASP A 151 8.47 1.89 -20.79
C ASP A 151 8.06 2.66 -19.52
N LYS A 152 6.79 3.07 -19.41
CA LYS A 152 6.29 3.81 -18.25
C LYS A 152 6.27 2.94 -16.99
N GLN A 153 5.97 1.66 -17.12
CA GLN A 153 6.02 0.73 -15.97
C GLN A 153 7.43 0.63 -15.42
N GLU A 154 8.43 0.49 -16.28
CA GLU A 154 9.82 0.37 -15.87
C GLU A 154 10.34 1.67 -15.26
N LYS A 155 9.97 2.82 -15.85
CA LYS A 155 10.37 4.11 -15.29
C LYS A 155 9.74 4.39 -13.93
N ILE A 156 8.46 4.04 -13.73
CA ILE A 156 7.78 4.16 -12.44
C ILE A 156 8.45 3.25 -11.42
N ASP A 157 8.73 2.00 -11.77
CA ASP A 157 9.40 1.04 -10.90
C ASP A 157 10.79 1.54 -10.47
N THR A 158 11.57 2.05 -11.42
CA THR A 158 12.89 2.66 -11.15
C THR A 158 12.78 3.82 -10.18
N ILE A 159 11.86 4.77 -10.40
CA ILE A 159 11.64 5.90 -9.49
C ILE A 159 11.29 5.40 -8.08
N ILE A 160 10.42 4.39 -7.96
CA ILE A 160 10.05 3.85 -6.67
C ILE A 160 11.27 3.28 -5.93
N PHE A 161 12.06 2.41 -6.59
CA PHE A 161 13.16 1.72 -5.92
C PHE A 161 14.43 2.56 -5.74
N GLU A 162 14.71 3.49 -6.63
CA GLU A 162 15.94 4.29 -6.55
C GLU A 162 15.73 5.61 -5.79
N GLU A 163 14.50 6.11 -5.75
CA GLU A 163 14.22 7.39 -5.09
C GLU A 163 13.29 7.21 -3.88
N LEU A 164 12.04 6.80 -4.08
CA LEU A 164 10.97 6.94 -3.09
C LEU A 164 11.18 6.06 -1.85
N VAL A 165 11.61 4.81 -2.01
CA VAL A 165 11.89 3.91 -0.86
C VAL A 165 13.12 4.35 -0.06
N ASN A 166 13.94 5.22 -0.64
CA ASN A 166 15.12 5.82 0.00
C ASN A 166 14.85 7.22 0.57
N GLY A 167 13.59 7.67 0.57
CA GLY A 167 13.21 8.99 1.04
C GLY A 167 13.69 10.14 0.13
N VAL A 168 13.99 9.85 -1.13
CA VAL A 168 14.40 10.83 -2.13
C VAL A 168 13.19 11.23 -2.96
N PHE A 169 12.83 12.50 -2.94
CA PHE A 169 11.65 13.05 -3.62
C PHE A 169 12.07 14.14 -4.60
N LEU A 170 12.24 13.75 -5.87
CA LEU A 170 12.67 14.67 -6.92
C LEU A 170 11.48 15.28 -7.65
N GLU A 171 11.56 16.58 -7.91
CA GLU A 171 10.51 17.30 -8.65
C GLU A 171 10.29 16.72 -10.05
N GLY A 172 11.35 16.30 -10.74
CA GLY A 172 11.24 15.63 -12.04
C GLY A 172 10.41 14.36 -11.99
N SER A 173 10.57 13.56 -10.94
CA SER A 173 9.82 12.32 -10.72
C SER A 173 8.36 12.63 -10.40
N ARG A 174 8.08 13.65 -9.58
CA ARG A 174 6.73 14.12 -9.31
C ARG A 174 6.02 14.57 -10.59
N LEU A 175 6.69 15.36 -11.42
CA LEU A 175 6.14 15.81 -12.70
C LEU A 175 5.86 14.64 -13.65
N TYR A 176 6.73 13.62 -13.65
CA TYR A 176 6.52 12.42 -14.47
C TYR A 176 5.27 11.64 -14.01
N PHE A 177 5.08 11.42 -12.72
CA PHE A 177 3.85 10.81 -12.20
C PHE A 177 2.61 11.63 -12.60
N ASN A 178 2.64 12.95 -12.45
CA ASN A 178 1.54 13.82 -12.85
C ASN A 178 1.22 13.72 -14.34
N GLN A 179 2.23 13.59 -15.20
CA GLN A 179 2.04 13.36 -16.63
C GLN A 179 1.33 12.03 -16.89
N VAL A 180 1.77 10.94 -16.27
CA VAL A 180 1.13 9.62 -16.41
C VAL A 180 -0.31 9.66 -15.92
N ILE A 181 -0.57 10.34 -14.80
CA ILE A 181 -1.92 10.55 -14.27
C ILE A 181 -2.79 11.30 -15.28
N GLN A 182 -2.27 12.40 -15.85
CA GLN A 182 -3.03 13.19 -16.80
C GLN A 182 -3.39 12.39 -18.06
N GLU A 183 -2.49 11.55 -18.56
CA GLU A 183 -2.78 10.67 -19.68
C GLU A 183 -3.94 9.68 -19.42
N PHE A 184 -4.06 9.19 -18.17
CA PHE A 184 -5.21 8.37 -17.78
C PHE A 184 -6.49 9.18 -17.73
N LYS A 185 -6.46 10.39 -17.17
CA LYS A 185 -7.61 11.32 -17.16
C LYS A 185 -8.09 11.64 -18.56
N ASP A 186 -7.17 11.92 -19.47
CA ASP A 186 -7.47 12.22 -20.88
C ASP A 186 -8.13 11.03 -21.60
N LYS A 187 -7.88 9.80 -21.13
CA LYS A 187 -8.52 8.58 -21.60
C LYS A 187 -9.85 8.27 -20.90
N GLY A 188 -10.32 9.13 -20.01
CA GLY A 188 -11.59 8.98 -19.30
C GLY A 188 -11.55 8.06 -18.08
N TYR A 189 -10.37 7.83 -17.48
CA TYR A 189 -10.27 7.12 -16.22
C TYR A 189 -10.54 8.04 -15.04
N ASP A 190 -11.26 7.50 -14.06
CA ASP A 190 -11.45 8.13 -12.76
C ASP A 190 -10.11 8.01 -12.00
N VAL A 191 -9.30 9.04 -12.09
CA VAL A 191 -7.96 8.98 -11.53
C VAL A 191 -7.98 9.60 -10.14
N ASP A 192 -8.33 8.80 -9.14
CA ASP A 192 -7.64 8.87 -7.87
C ASP A 192 -6.46 7.91 -8.00
N VAL A 193 -5.26 8.46 -8.00
CA VAL A 193 -4.06 7.68 -8.22
C VAL A 193 -3.78 6.89 -6.97
N LEU A 194 -3.99 5.59 -7.05
CA LEU A 194 -3.41 4.63 -6.16
C LEU A 194 -1.90 4.55 -6.39
N THR A 195 -1.25 5.64 -6.12
CA THR A 195 0.19 5.66 -6.04
C THR A 195 0.53 5.63 -4.57
N LEU A 196 1.11 4.55 -4.10
CA LEU A 196 1.83 4.52 -2.84
C LEU A 196 3.16 5.24 -3.01
N VAL A 197 3.03 6.49 -3.26
CA VAL A 197 4.13 7.43 -3.14
C VAL A 197 3.77 8.26 -1.92
N PRO A 198 4.69 8.48 -0.97
CA PRO A 198 4.49 9.51 0.01
C PRO A 198 4.07 10.78 -0.74
N THR A 199 2.80 11.13 -0.62
CA THR A 199 2.34 12.37 -1.24
C THR A 199 3.12 13.49 -0.60
N TYR A 200 3.83 14.26 -1.43
CA TYR A 200 4.28 15.56 -0.99
C TYR A 200 3.10 16.27 -0.34
N PRO A 201 3.28 16.94 0.79
CA PRO A 201 2.27 17.85 1.26
C PRO A 201 1.96 18.81 0.09
N LEU A 202 0.70 18.82 -0.34
CA LEU A 202 0.17 19.79 -1.28
C LEU A 202 0.34 21.18 -0.70
#